data_475dd4a00d1aaa6e66a76d7fb516ac06
#
_entry.id   475dd4a00d1aaa6e66a76d7fb516ac06
#
_cell.length_a   1.000
_cell.length_b   1.000
_cell.length_c   1.000
_cell.angle_alpha   90.00
_cell.angle_beta   90.00
_cell.angle_gamma   90.00
#
_symmetry.space_group_name_H-M   'P 1'
#
loop_
_entity.id
_entity.type
_entity.pdbx_description
1 polymer ?
#
loop_
_entity_poly.entity_id
_entity_poly.type
_entity_poly.pdbx_seq_one_letter_code
_entity_poly.pdbx_strand_id
1 'polypeptide(L)' 'MSGTSEFYAAVYRLTARIPPGQAATYGQLAFLAGHPRASRIVGQAMARAPEGLPCHRVVY' A
#
# COMPACT_ATOMS: atom_id res chain seq x y z
N MET A 1 14.48 14.64 1.16
CA MET A 1 13.59 13.69 1.57
C MET A 1 12.25 13.89 1.05
N SER A 2 11.72 12.93 0.62
CA SER A 2 10.49 13.15 -0.08
C SER A 2 9.34 12.51 0.64
N GLY A 3 8.17 13.08 0.49
CA GLY A 3 6.95 12.49 0.98
C GLY A 3 6.66 11.16 0.34
N THR A 4 7.24 10.89 -0.84
CA THR A 4 7.06 9.61 -1.51
C THR A 4 7.63 8.47 -0.69
N SER A 5 8.80 8.66 -0.10
CA SER A 5 9.40 7.65 0.75
C SER A 5 8.54 7.35 1.97
N GLU A 6 8.03 8.39 2.60
CA GLU A 6 7.17 8.23 3.75
C GLU A 6 5.86 7.57 3.36
N PHE A 7 5.33 7.94 2.20
CA PHE A 7 4.09 7.34 1.72
C PHE A 7 4.27 5.85 1.45
N TYR A 8 5.38 5.47 0.81
CA TYR A 8 5.68 4.06 0.54
C TYR A 8 5.78 3.29 1.85
N ALA A 9 6.46 3.85 2.84
CA ALA A 9 6.60 3.18 4.13
C ALA A 9 5.25 2.96 4.79
N ALA A 10 4.37 3.95 4.72
CA ALA A 10 3.03 3.84 5.28
C ALA A 10 2.23 2.76 4.55
N VAL A 11 2.32 2.72 3.23
CA VAL A 11 1.61 1.73 2.43
C VAL A 11 2.09 0.33 2.77
N TYR A 12 3.41 0.14 2.88
CA TYR A 12 3.96 -1.17 3.20
C TYR A 12 3.53 -1.62 4.58
N ARG A 13 3.51 -0.72 5.55
CA ARG A 13 3.08 -1.02 6.91
C ARG A 13 1.61 -1.45 6.94
N LEU A 14 0.77 -0.74 6.19
CA LEU A 14 -0.65 -1.08 6.11
C LEU A 14 -0.84 -2.42 5.40
N THR A 15 -0.08 -2.67 4.34
CA THR A 15 -0.17 -3.94 3.61
C THR A 15 0.18 -5.10 4.52
N ALA A 16 1.21 -4.94 5.34
CA ALA A 16 1.63 -6.00 6.24
C ALA A 16 0.57 -6.36 7.28
N ARG A 17 -0.37 -5.47 7.52
CA ARG A 17 -1.43 -5.69 8.50
C ARG A 17 -2.67 -6.36 7.93
N ILE A 18 -2.72 -6.60 6.64
CA ILE A 18 -3.89 -7.25 6.05
C ILE A 18 -3.94 -8.70 6.53
N PRO A 19 -5.00 -9.12 7.25
CA PRO A 19 -5.06 -10.47 7.77
C PRO A 19 -5.19 -11.50 6.66
N PRO A 20 -4.79 -12.74 6.92
CA PRO A 20 -5.02 -13.82 5.96
C PRO A 20 -6.49 -13.93 5.60
N GLY A 21 -6.77 -14.15 4.33
CA GLY A 21 -8.13 -14.29 3.86
C GLY A 21 -8.85 -12.99 3.59
N GLN A 22 -8.18 -11.85 3.79
CA GLN A 22 -8.76 -10.55 3.51
C GLN A 22 -7.97 -9.83 2.44
N ALA A 23 -8.56 -8.78 1.89
CA ALA A 23 -7.93 -7.97 0.85
C ALA A 23 -8.23 -6.50 1.10
N ALA A 24 -7.40 -5.64 0.58
CA ALA A 24 -7.60 -4.20 0.61
C ALA A 24 -7.45 -3.66 -0.81
N THR A 25 -8.17 -2.56 -1.11
CA THR A 25 -8.03 -1.94 -2.40
C THR A 25 -6.90 -0.90 -2.38
N TYR A 26 -6.39 -0.59 -3.56
CA TYR A 26 -5.38 0.47 -3.67
C TYR A 26 -5.93 1.79 -3.12
N GLY A 27 -7.19 2.10 -3.44
CA GLY A 27 -7.79 3.33 -2.94
C GLY A 27 -7.92 3.34 -1.44
N GLN A 28 -8.25 2.20 -0.85
CA GLN A 28 -8.36 2.11 0.61
C GLN A 28 -7.01 2.34 1.27
N LEU A 29 -5.95 1.74 0.74
CA LEU A 29 -4.62 1.96 1.29
C LEU A 29 -4.19 3.41 1.15
N ALA A 30 -4.50 4.02 0.01
CA ALA A 30 -4.17 5.43 -0.21
C ALA A 30 -4.89 6.31 0.81
N PHE A 31 -6.16 6.03 1.05
CA PHE A 31 -6.95 6.78 2.02
C PHE A 31 -6.35 6.65 3.41
N LEU A 32 -6.04 5.43 3.83
CA LEU A 32 -5.51 5.17 5.16
C LEU A 32 -4.11 5.76 5.33
N ALA A 33 -3.36 5.87 4.25
CA ALA A 33 -2.03 6.47 4.30
C ALA A 33 -2.09 8.01 4.26
N GLY A 34 -3.29 8.59 4.23
CA GLY A 34 -3.45 10.02 4.28
C GLY A 34 -3.50 10.71 2.93
N HIS A 35 -3.54 9.97 1.83
CA HIS A 35 -3.55 10.54 0.48
C HIS A 35 -4.56 9.81 -0.38
N PRO A 36 -5.88 10.11 -0.20
CA PRO A 36 -6.94 9.33 -0.85
C PRO A 36 -6.91 9.36 -2.37
N ARG A 37 -6.19 10.29 -2.97
CA ARG A 37 -6.10 10.36 -4.43
C ARG A 37 -4.87 9.69 -5.00
N ALA A 38 -4.11 8.99 -4.16
CA ALA A 38 -2.82 8.44 -4.55
C ALA A 38 -2.86 6.94 -4.84
N SER A 39 -4.02 6.42 -5.27
CA SER A 39 -4.13 4.98 -5.52
C SER A 39 -3.15 4.51 -6.59
N ARG A 40 -2.87 5.36 -7.59
CA ARG A 40 -1.88 5.01 -8.61
C ARG A 40 -0.49 4.83 -8.00
N ILE A 41 -0.15 5.68 -7.03
CA ILE A 41 1.14 5.59 -6.37
C ILE A 41 1.20 4.35 -5.48
N VAL A 42 0.08 3.94 -4.90
CA VAL A 42 0.03 2.68 -4.18
C VAL A 42 0.38 1.52 -5.10
N GLY A 43 -0.14 1.53 -6.33
CA GLY A 43 0.22 0.51 -7.31
C GLY A 43 1.72 0.49 -7.59
N GLN A 44 2.34 1.66 -7.70
CA GLN A 44 3.78 1.74 -7.89
C GLN A 44 4.53 1.19 -6.68
N ALA A 45 4.04 1.48 -5.48
CA ALA A 45 4.67 0.97 -4.27
C ALA A 45 4.58 -0.54 -4.21
N MET A 46 3.46 -1.12 -4.63
CA MET A 46 3.31 -2.57 -4.64
C MET A 46 4.30 -3.22 -5.61
N ALA A 47 4.54 -2.58 -6.74
CA ALA A 47 5.48 -3.10 -7.73
C ALA A 47 6.92 -3.11 -7.20
N ARG A 48 7.22 -2.29 -6.20
CA ARG A 48 8.56 -2.18 -5.63
C ARG A 48 8.62 -2.74 -4.21
N ALA A 49 7.60 -3.48 -3.80
CA ALA A 49 7.50 -3.94 -2.43
C ALA A 49 8.61 -4.92 -2.08
N PRO A 50 9.07 -4.93 -0.81
CA PRO A 50 10.04 -5.92 -0.36
C PRO A 50 9.46 -7.32 -0.42
N GLU A 51 10.34 -8.31 -0.49
CA GLU A 51 9.92 -9.70 -0.42
C GLU A 51 9.24 -9.97 0.92
N GLY A 52 8.27 -10.86 0.88
CA GLY A 52 7.56 -11.25 2.09
C GLY A 52 6.34 -10.41 2.38
N LEU A 53 6.16 -9.30 1.67
CA LEU A 53 4.99 -8.47 1.86
C LEU A 53 3.80 -9.11 1.13
N PRO A 54 2.60 -9.17 1.76
CA PRO A 54 1.45 -9.85 1.14
C PRO A 54 0.77 -8.96 0.08
N CYS A 55 1.51 -8.61 -0.96
CA CYS A 55 1.01 -7.72 -2.01
C CYS A 55 -0.17 -8.33 -2.76
N HIS A 56 -0.27 -9.66 -2.77
CA HIS A 56 -1.39 -10.34 -3.43
C HIS A 56 -2.73 -10.03 -2.76
N ARG A 57 -2.71 -9.46 -1.57
CA ARG A 57 -3.93 -9.07 -0.86
C ARG A 57 -4.37 -7.64 -1.18
N VAL A 58 -3.62 -6.96 -2.02
CA VAL A 58 -3.95 -5.59 -2.43
C VAL A 58 -4.47 -5.65 -3.87
N VAL A 59 -5.67 -5.13 -4.09
CA VAL A 59 -6.35 -5.23 -5.37
C VAL A 59 -6.93 -3.88 -5.75
N TYR A 60 -7.37 -3.77 -6.99
CA TYR A 60 -8.01 -2.55 -7.46
C TYR A 60 -9.36 -2.29 -6.82
#